data_118b18c449399ee89b133c45bd86fe25
#
_entry.id   118b18c449399ee89b133c45bd86fe25
#
_cell.length_a   1.000
_cell.length_b   1.000
_cell.length_c   1.000
_cell.angle_alpha   90.00
_cell.angle_beta   90.00
_cell.angle_gamma   90.00
#
_symmetry.space_group_name_H-M   'P 1'
#
loop_
_entity.id
_entity.type
_entity.pdbx_description
1 polymer ?
#
loop_
_entity_poly.entity_id
_entity_poly.type
_entity_poly.pdbx_seq_one_letter_code
_entity_poly.pdbx_strand_id
1 'polypeptide(L)'
;MVRHAVYQAEVREGYAKGVIESHDPYGTAETNILNQEFAVTGFQYGDPLDITICRDGEEIFHEKTVYAKTFGDVAVGETLVFQDLASYISFGINEGSFFKKYGLEDGRVYDIEMTRPPYH
;
A
#
# COMPACT_ATOMS: atom_id res chain seq x y z
N MET A 1 18.88 -2.38 3.98
CA MET A 1 18.22 -1.15 4.46
C MET A 1 18.07 -1.18 5.97
N VAL A 2 18.40 -0.09 6.63
CA VAL A 2 18.20 0.03 8.07
C VAL A 2 16.79 0.54 8.33
N ARG A 3 16.02 -0.23 9.09
CA ARG A 3 14.66 0.17 9.44
C ARG A 3 14.67 0.96 10.73
N HIS A 4 14.04 2.11 10.71
CA HIS A 4 13.90 2.94 11.90
C HIS A 4 12.79 2.40 12.79
N ALA A 5 13.05 2.33 14.08
CA ALA A 5 12.06 1.84 15.03
C ALA A 5 10.80 2.71 15.09
N VAL A 6 10.91 3.99 14.72
CA VAL A 6 9.77 4.91 14.72
C VAL A 6 8.76 4.60 13.62
N TYR A 7 9.16 3.84 12.61
CA TYR A 7 8.29 3.50 11.49
C TYR A 7 7.70 2.11 11.70
N GLN A 8 6.87 1.97 12.72
CA GLN A 8 6.20 0.71 13.00
C GLN A 8 4.81 0.70 12.36
N ALA A 9 4.45 -0.45 11.80
CA ALA A 9 3.12 -0.63 11.25
C ALA A 9 2.10 -0.69 12.38
N GLU A 10 0.93 -0.10 12.13
CA GLU A 10 -0.20 -0.16 13.06
C GLU A 10 -1.35 -0.83 12.33
N VAL A 11 -1.77 -2.00 12.80
CA VAL A 11 -2.78 -2.78 12.13
C VAL A 11 -3.85 -3.20 13.13
N ARG A 12 -5.11 -2.98 12.75
CA ARG A 12 -6.26 -3.42 13.54
C ARG A 12 -7.40 -3.74 12.60
N GLU A 13 -8.49 -4.22 13.11
CA GLU A 13 -9.63 -4.58 12.26
C GLU A 13 -10.08 -3.38 11.44
N GLY A 14 -10.15 -3.57 10.13
CA GLY A 14 -10.59 -2.55 9.18
C GLY A 14 -9.60 -1.41 8.94
N TYR A 15 -8.35 -1.53 9.42
CA TYR A 15 -7.39 -0.42 9.36
C TYR A 15 -5.96 -0.96 9.29
N ALA A 16 -5.16 -0.35 8.43
CA ALA A 16 -3.72 -0.61 8.40
C ALA A 16 -2.98 0.68 8.09
N LYS A 17 -1.93 0.95 8.84
CA LYS A 17 -1.07 2.11 8.64
C LYS A 17 0.38 1.66 8.67
N GLY A 18 1.15 2.20 7.76
CA GLY A 18 2.57 1.93 7.70
C GLY A 18 3.27 2.98 6.88
N VAL A 19 4.44 2.62 6.37
CA VAL A 19 5.22 3.52 5.53
C VAL A 19 5.65 2.79 4.27
N ILE A 20 5.80 3.55 3.18
CA ILE A 20 6.45 3.07 1.96
C ILE A 20 7.93 3.31 2.16
N GLU A 21 8.72 2.22 2.22
CA GLU A 21 10.15 2.30 2.50
C GLU A 21 10.99 2.24 1.24
N SER A 22 10.51 1.56 0.20
CA SER A 22 11.29 1.34 -1.01
C SER A 22 10.36 0.98 -2.17
N HIS A 23 10.95 0.79 -3.34
CA HIS A 23 10.21 0.28 -4.49
C HIS A 23 11.10 -0.70 -5.25
N ASP A 24 10.47 -1.56 -6.06
CA ASP A 24 11.21 -2.46 -6.93
C ASP A 24 11.53 -1.74 -8.27
N PRO A 25 12.28 -2.39 -9.18
CA PRO A 25 12.61 -1.76 -10.47
C PRO A 25 11.42 -1.38 -11.32
N TYR A 26 10.25 -1.95 -11.06
CA TYR A 26 9.02 -1.66 -11.80
C TYR A 26 8.20 -0.54 -11.17
N GLY A 27 8.66 0.01 -10.05
CA GLY A 27 7.96 1.09 -9.35
C GLY A 27 6.86 0.63 -8.41
N THR A 28 6.84 -0.66 -8.05
CA THR A 28 5.92 -1.18 -7.05
C THR A 28 6.37 -0.69 -5.67
N ALA A 29 5.47 -0.06 -4.94
CA ALA A 29 5.79 0.52 -3.63
C ALA A 29 5.74 -0.56 -2.55
N GLU A 30 6.83 -0.69 -1.80
CA GLU A 30 6.98 -1.70 -0.76
C GLU A 30 6.80 -1.07 0.61
N THR A 31 5.91 -1.65 1.42
CA THR A 31 5.61 -1.12 2.76
C THR A 31 6.31 -1.91 3.85
N ASN A 32 6.20 -1.43 5.08
CA ASN A 32 6.70 -2.13 6.26
C ASN A 32 5.64 -3.00 6.95
N ILE A 33 4.49 -3.20 6.31
CA ILE A 33 3.40 -4.01 6.86
C ILE A 33 3.62 -5.46 6.46
N LEU A 34 3.81 -6.35 7.44
CA LEU A 34 3.96 -7.78 7.16
C LEU A 34 2.62 -8.39 6.75
N ASN A 35 2.68 -9.39 5.87
CA ASN A 35 1.48 -10.09 5.41
C ASN A 35 0.68 -10.66 6.59
N GLN A 36 1.38 -11.24 7.57
CA GLN A 36 0.71 -11.80 8.74
C GLN A 36 0.06 -10.73 9.63
N GLU A 37 0.64 -9.54 9.68
CA GLU A 37 0.03 -8.41 10.40
C GLU A 37 -1.22 -7.94 9.67
N PHE A 38 -1.15 -7.88 8.35
CA PHE A 38 -2.26 -7.42 7.54
C PHE A 38 -3.50 -8.31 7.69
N ALA A 39 -3.32 -9.58 8.03
CA ALA A 39 -4.44 -10.48 8.26
C ALA A 39 -5.35 -10.01 9.39
N VAL A 40 -4.82 -9.24 10.33
CA VAL A 40 -5.61 -8.69 11.45
C VAL A 40 -6.70 -7.74 10.96
N THR A 41 -6.52 -7.09 9.81
CA THR A 41 -7.52 -6.18 9.27
C THR A 41 -8.82 -6.87 8.89
N GLY A 42 -8.77 -8.16 8.59
CA GLY A 42 -9.91 -8.88 8.05
C GLY A 42 -10.18 -8.62 6.57
N PHE A 43 -9.33 -7.86 5.91
CA PHE A 43 -9.49 -7.61 4.46
C PHE A 43 -9.30 -8.91 3.69
N GLN A 44 -10.13 -9.11 2.68
CA GLN A 44 -10.09 -10.30 1.83
C GLN A 44 -9.87 -9.89 0.37
N TYR A 45 -9.38 -10.83 -0.42
CA TYR A 45 -9.19 -10.59 -1.85
C TYR A 45 -10.50 -10.15 -2.48
N GLY A 46 -10.42 -9.04 -3.23
CA GLY A 46 -11.59 -8.44 -3.85
C GLY A 46 -12.20 -7.29 -3.06
N ASP A 47 -11.79 -7.10 -1.82
CA ASP A 47 -12.31 -6.00 -1.01
C ASP A 47 -11.81 -4.66 -1.55
N PRO A 48 -12.73 -3.68 -1.72
CA PRO A 48 -12.31 -2.33 -2.04
C PRO A 48 -11.68 -1.67 -0.80
N LEU A 49 -10.64 -0.89 -1.02
CA LEU A 49 -9.93 -0.20 0.05
C LEU A 49 -9.72 1.26 -0.33
N ASP A 50 -9.77 2.14 0.64
CA ASP A 50 -9.33 3.51 0.48
C ASP A 50 -7.89 3.60 0.95
N ILE A 51 -7.02 4.21 0.13
CA ILE A 51 -5.64 4.46 0.52
C ILE A 51 -5.39 5.96 0.57
N THR A 52 -4.66 6.38 1.59
CA THR A 52 -4.22 7.76 1.76
C THR A 52 -2.72 7.75 1.93
N ILE A 53 -2.02 8.58 1.16
CA ILE A 53 -0.57 8.71 1.28
C ILE A 53 -0.26 10.11 1.76
N CYS A 54 0.59 10.19 2.79
CA CYS A 54 1.01 11.45 3.40
C CYS A 54 2.53 11.59 3.35
N ARG A 55 2.97 12.83 3.23
CA ARG A 55 4.39 13.18 3.32
C ARG A 55 4.51 14.28 4.38
N ASP A 56 5.34 14.01 5.41
CA ASP A 56 5.55 14.95 6.51
C ASP A 56 4.24 15.41 7.17
N GLY A 57 3.30 14.46 7.30
CA GLY A 57 2.02 14.74 7.94
C GLY A 57 0.99 15.38 7.03
N GLU A 58 1.33 15.66 5.78
CA GLU A 58 0.43 16.27 4.81
C GLU A 58 -0.05 15.23 3.81
N GLU A 59 -1.37 15.13 3.63
CA GLU A 59 -1.96 14.22 2.67
C GLU A 59 -1.62 14.70 1.26
N ILE A 60 -0.96 13.83 0.48
CA ILE A 60 -0.61 14.16 -0.90
C ILE A 60 -1.56 13.54 -1.91
N PHE A 61 -2.21 12.42 -1.56
CA PHE A 61 -3.34 11.93 -2.34
C PHE A 61 -4.16 10.91 -1.56
N HIS A 62 -5.39 10.71 -2.05
CA HIS A 62 -6.32 9.74 -1.52
C HIS A 62 -7.03 9.09 -2.70
N GLU A 63 -6.96 7.76 -2.77
CA GLU A 63 -7.59 7.02 -3.86
C GLU A 63 -8.16 5.70 -3.39
N LYS A 64 -9.02 5.13 -4.24
CA LYS A 64 -9.57 3.81 -4.02
C LYS A 64 -8.72 2.78 -4.72
N THR A 65 -8.61 1.60 -4.11
CA THR A 65 -7.91 0.47 -4.69
C THR A 65 -8.64 -0.80 -4.30
N VAL A 66 -8.03 -1.94 -4.55
CA VAL A 66 -8.59 -3.23 -4.20
C VAL A 66 -7.47 -4.13 -3.67
N TYR A 67 -7.82 -4.97 -2.68
CA TYR A 67 -6.91 -6.00 -2.22
C TYR A 67 -7.01 -7.17 -3.18
N ALA A 68 -5.95 -7.45 -3.89
CA ALA A 68 -5.94 -8.45 -4.94
C ALA A 68 -4.84 -9.47 -4.73
N LYS A 69 -5.00 -10.64 -5.31
CA LYS A 69 -4.01 -11.70 -5.23
C LYS A 69 -2.88 -11.48 -6.24
N THR A 70 -3.22 -11.03 -7.42
CA THR A 70 -2.26 -10.81 -8.49
C THR A 70 -2.62 -9.57 -9.31
N PHE A 71 -1.65 -9.09 -10.10
CA PHE A 71 -1.87 -7.97 -11.02
C PHE A 71 -3.00 -8.26 -12.01
N GLY A 72 -3.15 -9.52 -12.41
CA GLY A 72 -4.19 -9.90 -13.35
C GLY A 72 -5.61 -9.76 -12.82
N ASP A 73 -5.78 -9.54 -11.51
CA ASP A 73 -7.10 -9.39 -10.90
C ASP A 73 -7.66 -7.97 -11.09
N VAL A 74 -6.85 -7.04 -11.59
CA VAL A 74 -7.30 -5.67 -11.88
C VAL A 74 -7.02 -5.35 -13.34
N ALA A 75 -7.73 -4.36 -13.87
CA ALA A 75 -7.52 -3.94 -15.25
C ALA A 75 -6.17 -3.25 -15.43
N VAL A 76 -5.67 -3.22 -16.66
CA VAL A 76 -4.44 -2.50 -16.99
C VAL A 76 -4.57 -1.05 -16.56
N GLY A 77 -3.55 -0.54 -15.87
CA GLY A 77 -3.52 0.82 -15.36
C GLY A 77 -4.17 1.00 -14.01
N GLU A 78 -4.81 -0.03 -13.46
CA GLU A 78 -5.44 0.06 -12.15
C GLU A 78 -4.48 -0.32 -11.02
N THR A 79 -4.67 0.34 -9.89
CA THR A 79 -3.89 0.13 -8.68
C THR A 79 -4.41 -1.07 -7.89
N LEU A 80 -3.51 -1.79 -7.23
CA LEU A 80 -3.88 -2.88 -6.33
C LEU A 80 -2.98 -2.91 -5.11
N VAL A 81 -3.50 -3.49 -4.04
CA VAL A 81 -2.75 -3.86 -2.84
C VAL A 81 -2.57 -5.37 -2.89
N PHE A 82 -1.38 -5.87 -2.63
CA PHE A 82 -1.13 -7.31 -2.71
C PHE A 82 -0.01 -7.72 -1.75
N GLN A 83 0.09 -9.03 -1.52
CA GLN A 83 1.17 -9.61 -0.74
C GLN A 83 2.34 -9.90 -1.67
N ASP A 84 3.49 -9.30 -1.41
CA ASP A 84 4.66 -9.56 -2.23
C ASP A 84 5.41 -10.81 -1.76
N LEU A 85 6.42 -11.21 -2.53
CA LEU A 85 7.20 -12.40 -2.22
C LEU A 85 8.13 -12.24 -1.03
N ALA A 86 8.37 -10.99 -0.61
CA ALA A 86 9.23 -10.69 0.54
C ALA A 86 8.46 -10.68 1.87
N SER A 87 7.19 -11.09 1.85
CA SER A 87 6.31 -11.19 3.02
C SER A 87 5.74 -9.86 3.51
N TYR A 88 5.79 -8.83 2.66
CA TYR A 88 5.24 -7.51 2.99
C TYR A 88 4.10 -7.14 2.04
N ILE A 89 3.23 -6.25 2.52
CA ILE A 89 2.17 -5.68 1.69
C ILE A 89 2.79 -4.63 0.77
N SER A 90 2.38 -4.65 -0.49
CA SER A 90 2.89 -3.73 -1.50
C SER A 90 1.74 -3.13 -2.31
N PHE A 91 2.02 -2.01 -2.97
CA PHE A 91 1.10 -1.32 -3.88
C PHE A 91 1.68 -1.32 -5.27
N GLY A 92 0.89 -1.71 -6.24
CA GLY A 92 1.33 -1.73 -7.62
C GLY A 92 0.24 -1.29 -8.57
N ILE A 93 0.61 -1.23 -9.85
CA ILE A 93 -0.32 -0.91 -10.94
C ILE A 93 -0.12 -1.97 -12.02
N ASN A 94 -1.23 -2.53 -12.49
CA ASN A 94 -1.14 -3.50 -13.55
C ASN A 94 -0.56 -2.83 -14.81
N GLU A 95 0.60 -3.30 -15.25
CA GLU A 95 1.39 -2.78 -16.37
C GLU A 95 1.73 -1.28 -16.23
N GLY A 96 1.99 -0.85 -14.98
CA GLY A 96 2.38 0.54 -14.73
C GLY A 96 3.27 0.66 -13.51
N SER A 97 3.68 1.89 -13.21
CA SER A 97 4.51 2.20 -12.06
C SER A 97 3.75 3.04 -11.04
N PHE A 98 3.58 2.50 -9.85
CA PHE A 98 2.92 3.21 -8.75
C PHE A 98 3.68 4.49 -8.41
N PHE A 99 5.02 4.40 -8.32
CA PHE A 99 5.85 5.55 -8.01
C PHE A 99 5.72 6.66 -9.04
N LYS A 100 5.69 6.30 -10.33
CA LYS A 100 5.55 7.30 -11.39
C LYS A 100 4.17 7.92 -11.42
N LYS A 101 3.13 7.09 -11.27
CA LYS A 101 1.75 7.60 -11.33
C LYS A 101 1.47 8.64 -10.26
N TYR A 102 2.00 8.42 -9.05
CA TYR A 102 1.73 9.29 -7.91
C TYR A 102 2.87 10.25 -7.59
N GLY A 103 3.90 10.30 -8.43
CA GLY A 103 5.00 11.24 -8.26
C GLY A 103 5.84 11.02 -7.01
N LEU A 104 5.96 9.78 -6.57
CA LEU A 104 6.75 9.46 -5.39
C LEU A 104 8.24 9.52 -5.73
N GLU A 105 9.06 9.89 -4.75
CA GLU A 105 10.49 10.06 -4.93
C GLU A 105 11.29 9.01 -4.16
N ASP A 106 12.38 8.56 -4.76
CA ASP A 106 13.33 7.68 -4.10
C ASP A 106 13.94 8.38 -2.89
N GLY A 107 14.19 7.58 -1.85
CA GLY A 107 14.86 8.09 -0.66
C GLY A 107 13.96 8.84 0.29
N ARG A 108 12.69 9.04 -0.08
CA ARG A 108 11.71 9.63 0.82
C ARG A 108 10.85 8.55 1.45
N VAL A 109 10.39 8.81 2.65
CA VAL A 109 9.47 7.94 3.37
C VAL A 109 8.08 8.55 3.31
N TYR A 110 7.11 7.75 2.93
CA TYR A 110 5.71 8.19 2.84
C TYR A 110 4.87 7.38 3.82
N ASP A 111 4.00 8.06 4.56
CA ASP A 111 3.01 7.39 5.41
C ASP A 111 1.86 6.92 4.54
N ILE A 112 1.33 5.74 4.85
CA ILE A 112 0.22 5.19 4.09
C ILE A 112 -0.81 4.61 5.05
N GLU A 113 -2.09 4.88 4.77
CA GLU A 113 -3.20 4.33 5.51
C GLU A 113 -4.17 3.63 4.56
N MET A 114 -4.71 2.50 5.01
CA MET A 114 -5.72 1.76 4.29
C MET A 114 -6.92 1.51 5.19
N THR A 115 -8.12 1.83 4.67
CA THR A 115 -9.36 1.59 5.38
C THR A 115 -10.40 1.08 4.41
N ARG A 116 -11.51 0.53 4.94
CA ARG A 116 -12.66 0.23 4.12
C ARG A 116 -13.33 1.52 3.68
N PRO A 117 -13.83 1.60 2.44
CA PRO A 117 -14.58 2.77 2.01
C PRO A 117 -15.80 2.98 2.92
N PRO A 118 -16.21 4.23 3.14
CA PRO A 118 -17.40 4.48 3.95
C PRO A 118 -18.65 3.96 3.27
N TYR A 119 -19.61 3.53 4.06
CA TYR A 119 -20.91 3.09 3.57
C TYR A 119 -21.83 4.30 3.46
N HIS A 120 -22.67 4.24 2.44
CA HIS A 120 -23.67 5.30 2.22
C HIS A 120 -25.05 4.69 2.05
#